data_a609dd557ae10b5a5453e45b420ca14e
#
_entry.id   a609dd557ae10b5a5453e45b420ca14e
#
_cell.length_a   1.000
_cell.length_b   1.000
_cell.length_c   1.000
_cell.angle_alpha   90.00
_cell.angle_beta   90.00
_cell.angle_gamma   90.00
#
_symmetry.space_group_name_H-M   'P 1'
#
loop_
_entity.id
_entity.type
_entity.pdbx_description
1 polymer ?
#
loop_
_entity_poly.entity_id
_entity_poly.type
_entity_poly.pdbx_seq_one_letter_code
_entity_poly.pdbx_strand_id
1 'polypeptide(L)'
;VIGFVTNAGFLEANTADGLRKCLADEFSSIYVFHLRGNARTAGELRRKEKDNVFGMGSRAPIAISLLVKNPNAATHGEIYFHDIGDYLSREEKLEKIESFASVAGVANWQAITPDDHGDWLKQRDDSFGEFIVLGDKKGDAAKLFDNFSLGVVTNRDAWAYNTSQNKLEGNMVSMIAFYNAELARFNRTYPSLDKKARETALGNFIDTNPERISWTHNVKQEFAKGRELAFEGDSIVPSLYRPFTKQWLYYNRQLNERVYQMPRIFPAAGVENLVIQFD
;
A
#
# COMPACT_ATOMS: atom_id res chain seq x y z
N VAL A 1 26.55 13.77 18.33
CA VAL A 1 26.37 12.78 17.24
C VAL A 1 25.19 11.90 17.59
N ILE A 2 24.33 11.65 16.60
CA ILE A 2 23.20 10.70 16.72
C ILE A 2 23.45 9.60 15.68
N GLY A 3 23.36 8.34 16.13
CA GLY A 3 23.45 7.18 15.24
C GLY A 3 22.18 6.33 15.38
N PHE A 4 21.60 5.92 14.25
CA PHE A 4 20.43 5.03 14.26
C PHE A 4 20.35 4.17 13.01
N VAL A 5 19.65 3.07 13.14
CA VAL A 5 19.31 2.15 12.04
C VAL A 5 17.82 2.23 11.79
N THR A 6 17.42 2.54 10.57
CA THR A 6 16.02 2.76 10.24
C THR A 6 15.68 2.35 8.81
N ASN A 7 14.39 2.44 8.48
CA ASN A 7 13.92 2.27 7.11
C ASN A 7 14.55 3.35 6.20
N ALA A 8 15.19 2.92 5.12
CA ALA A 8 15.84 3.80 4.15
C ALA A 8 14.87 4.56 3.22
N GLY A 9 13.57 4.33 3.32
CA GLY A 9 12.58 4.98 2.45
C GLY A 9 12.63 6.51 2.47
N PHE A 10 13.06 7.12 3.57
CA PHE A 10 13.19 8.58 3.67
C PHE A 10 14.23 9.18 2.70
N LEU A 11 15.17 8.37 2.20
CA LEU A 11 16.20 8.81 1.28
C LEU A 11 15.64 9.19 -0.11
N GLU A 12 14.58 8.51 -0.53
CA GLU A 12 14.04 8.61 -1.89
C GLU A 12 12.58 9.07 -1.96
N ALA A 13 11.81 8.93 -0.86
CA ALA A 13 10.39 9.25 -0.89
C ALA A 13 10.13 10.75 -1.03
N ASN A 14 9.32 11.15 -2.00
CA ASN A 14 8.95 12.56 -2.21
C ASN A 14 8.23 13.15 -0.99
N THR A 15 7.52 12.33 -0.22
CA THR A 15 6.83 12.76 1.02
C THR A 15 7.77 13.01 2.20
N ALA A 16 9.07 12.73 2.06
CA ALA A 16 10.07 12.92 3.10
C ALA A 16 11.00 14.14 2.83
N ASP A 17 10.66 14.96 1.86
CA ASP A 17 11.44 16.17 1.51
C ASP A 17 11.58 17.13 2.70
N GLY A 18 10.51 17.39 3.43
CA GLY A 18 10.55 18.20 4.65
C GLY A 18 11.49 17.64 5.73
N LEU A 19 11.50 16.31 5.93
CA LEU A 19 12.43 15.67 6.86
C LEU A 19 13.88 15.86 6.40
N ARG A 20 14.17 15.62 5.12
CA ARG A 20 15.51 15.77 4.58
C ARG A 20 16.03 17.21 4.69
N LYS A 21 15.17 18.21 4.43
CA LYS A 21 15.50 19.64 4.62
C LYS A 21 15.83 19.94 6.08
N CYS A 22 14.98 19.51 7.01
CA CYS A 22 15.25 19.71 8.44
C CYS A 22 16.57 19.06 8.89
N LEU A 23 16.87 17.85 8.41
CA LEU A 23 18.13 17.18 8.74
C LEU A 23 19.34 17.95 8.18
N ALA A 24 19.27 18.43 6.94
CA ALA A 24 20.33 19.20 6.32
C ALA A 24 20.56 20.57 7.03
N ASP A 25 19.49 21.21 7.47
CA ASP A 25 19.57 22.49 8.20
C ASP A 25 20.13 22.31 9.61
N GLU A 26 19.79 21.22 10.29
CA GLU A 26 20.13 21.01 11.69
C GLU A 26 21.54 20.45 11.91
N PHE A 27 22.00 19.57 10.99
CA PHE A 27 23.26 18.84 11.16
C PHE A 27 24.35 19.37 10.23
N SER A 28 25.58 19.47 10.77
CA SER A 28 26.74 19.89 9.98
C SER A 28 27.13 18.83 8.95
N SER A 29 27.07 17.56 9.33
CA SER A 29 27.29 16.46 8.38
C SER A 29 26.42 15.25 8.68
N ILE A 30 26.02 14.56 7.62
CA ILE A 30 25.11 13.41 7.61
C ILE A 30 25.78 12.30 6.81
N TYR A 31 25.99 11.15 7.45
CA TYR A 31 26.52 9.97 6.78
C TYR A 31 25.42 8.93 6.71
N VAL A 32 25.10 8.46 5.50
CA VAL A 32 24.07 7.44 5.26
C VAL A 32 24.68 6.24 4.57
N PHE A 33 24.62 5.11 5.25
CA PHE A 33 25.05 3.83 4.72
C PHE A 33 23.83 3.00 4.37
N HIS A 34 23.52 2.87 3.09
CA HIS A 34 22.34 2.18 2.57
C HIS A 34 22.61 0.69 2.44
N LEU A 35 21.88 -0.12 3.19
CA LEU A 35 22.05 -1.58 3.28
C LEU A 35 21.13 -2.35 2.33
N ARG A 36 20.28 -1.66 1.55
CA ARG A 36 19.32 -2.28 0.64
C ARG A 36 18.36 -3.26 1.36
N GLY A 37 17.96 -4.36 0.71
CA GLY A 37 17.06 -5.37 1.31
C GLY A 37 15.58 -5.09 1.12
N ASN A 38 15.21 -4.30 0.10
CA ASN A 38 13.83 -3.97 -0.22
C ASN A 38 13.10 -5.19 -0.83
N ALA A 39 12.28 -5.86 -0.03
CA ALA A 39 11.50 -7.03 -0.47
C ALA A 39 10.22 -6.65 -1.25
N ARG A 40 9.94 -5.35 -1.46
CA ARG A 40 8.78 -4.87 -2.23
C ARG A 40 9.09 -4.67 -3.71
N THR A 41 10.35 -4.80 -4.11
CA THR A 41 10.78 -4.73 -5.50
C THR A 41 10.55 -6.06 -6.22
N ALA A 42 10.56 -6.04 -7.56
CA ALA A 42 10.35 -7.22 -8.40
C ALA A 42 11.46 -7.34 -9.46
N GLY A 43 11.53 -8.48 -10.12
CA GLY A 43 12.45 -8.73 -11.23
C GLY A 43 13.92 -8.58 -10.86
N GLU A 44 14.69 -7.92 -11.72
CA GLU A 44 16.13 -7.70 -11.54
C GLU A 44 16.43 -6.83 -10.32
N LEU A 45 15.61 -5.82 -10.07
CA LEU A 45 15.78 -4.96 -8.89
C LEU A 45 15.67 -5.78 -7.59
N ARG A 46 14.73 -6.75 -7.52
CA ARG A 46 14.62 -7.64 -6.34
C ARG A 46 15.86 -8.51 -6.16
N ARG A 47 16.48 -8.95 -7.25
CA ARG A 47 17.74 -9.71 -7.19
C ARG A 47 18.90 -8.86 -6.67
N LYS A 48 19.00 -7.61 -7.11
CA LYS A 48 20.01 -6.65 -6.63
C LYS A 48 19.86 -6.33 -5.14
N GLU A 49 18.63 -6.13 -4.68
CA GLU A 49 18.31 -5.87 -3.28
C GLU A 49 18.62 -7.07 -2.37
N LYS A 50 18.38 -8.29 -2.87
CA LYS A 50 18.58 -9.59 -2.25
C LYS A 50 18.07 -9.63 -0.80
N ASP A 51 18.91 -9.91 0.18
CA ASP A 51 18.46 -10.17 1.54
C ASP A 51 18.43 -8.89 2.40
N ASN A 52 17.52 -8.89 3.37
CA ASN A 52 17.46 -7.83 4.37
C ASN A 52 18.32 -8.22 5.58
N VAL A 53 19.07 -7.28 6.16
CA VAL A 53 19.95 -7.51 7.32
C VAL A 53 19.18 -7.98 8.56
N PHE A 54 17.89 -7.68 8.67
CA PHE A 54 17.01 -8.17 9.74
C PHE A 54 16.26 -9.46 9.37
N GLY A 55 16.61 -10.08 8.24
CA GLY A 55 15.96 -11.30 7.77
C GLY A 55 14.49 -11.07 7.40
N MET A 56 13.62 -12.04 7.72
CA MET A 56 12.19 -11.97 7.36
C MET A 56 11.36 -10.97 8.17
N GLY A 57 11.93 -10.33 9.17
CA GLY A 57 11.26 -9.34 10.01
C GLY A 57 11.02 -7.98 9.36
N SER A 58 11.72 -7.66 8.26
CA SER A 58 11.57 -6.39 7.55
C SER A 58 11.46 -6.59 6.04
N ARG A 59 10.52 -5.86 5.41
CA ARG A 59 10.36 -5.80 3.95
C ARG A 59 10.88 -4.50 3.34
N ALA A 60 11.21 -3.53 4.18
CA ALA A 60 11.71 -2.22 3.76
C ALA A 60 13.24 -2.21 3.66
N PRO A 61 13.83 -1.41 2.77
CA PRO A 61 15.27 -1.23 2.75
C PRO A 61 15.76 -0.59 4.05
N ILE A 62 16.98 -0.88 4.45
CA ILE A 62 17.56 -0.40 5.71
C ILE A 62 18.70 0.56 5.43
N ALA A 63 18.82 1.58 6.27
CA ALA A 63 19.98 2.48 6.30
C ALA A 63 20.50 2.66 7.73
N ILE A 64 21.81 2.76 7.86
CA ILE A 64 22.48 3.28 9.06
C ILE A 64 22.74 4.77 8.77
N SER A 65 22.32 5.63 9.70
CA SER A 65 22.52 7.06 9.61
C SER A 65 23.30 7.58 10.80
N LEU A 66 24.32 8.39 10.53
CA LEU A 66 25.07 9.12 11.55
C LEU A 66 24.92 10.61 11.28
N LEU A 67 24.34 11.32 12.25
CA LEU A 67 24.06 12.74 12.20
C LEU A 67 25.02 13.47 13.14
N VAL A 68 25.83 14.36 12.59
CA VAL A 68 26.81 15.12 13.36
C VAL A 68 26.35 16.56 13.45
N LYS A 69 26.06 17.02 14.67
CA LYS A 69 25.76 18.43 14.95
C LYS A 69 27.00 19.09 15.56
N ASN A 70 27.65 19.94 14.78
CA ASN A 70 28.75 20.77 15.24
C ASN A 70 28.35 22.25 15.12
N PRO A 71 28.05 22.92 16.22
CA PRO A 71 27.60 24.31 16.19
C PRO A 71 28.69 25.30 15.68
N ASN A 72 29.92 24.85 15.64
CA ASN A 72 31.08 25.65 15.14
C ASN A 72 31.47 25.26 13.72
N ALA A 73 30.73 24.43 13.01
CA ALA A 73 31.03 24.09 11.64
C ALA A 73 30.81 25.29 10.71
N ALA A 74 31.69 25.46 9.75
CA ALA A 74 31.58 26.51 8.76
C ALA A 74 30.44 26.26 7.75
N THR A 75 30.09 24.98 7.56
CA THR A 75 29.03 24.51 6.66
C THR A 75 28.08 23.57 7.38
N HIS A 76 26.86 23.55 6.92
CA HIS A 76 25.84 22.60 7.37
C HIS A 76 25.27 21.85 6.18
N GLY A 77 24.66 20.68 6.43
CA GLY A 77 24.00 19.91 5.39
C GLY A 77 24.96 19.16 4.45
N GLU A 78 26.17 18.88 4.88
CA GLU A 78 27.07 18.00 4.13
C GLU A 78 26.57 16.56 4.22
N ILE A 79 26.14 15.99 3.08
CA ILE A 79 25.53 14.67 3.02
C ILE A 79 26.47 13.71 2.32
N TYR A 80 26.77 12.60 2.97
CA TYR A 80 27.64 11.54 2.48
C TYR A 80 26.87 10.24 2.43
N PHE A 81 26.82 9.65 1.25
CA PHE A 81 26.07 8.43 0.96
C PHE A 81 27.00 7.29 0.58
N HIS A 82 26.74 6.11 1.08
CA HIS A 82 27.38 4.88 0.63
C HIS A 82 26.36 3.78 0.44
N ASP A 83 26.37 3.14 -0.72
CA ASP A 83 25.55 1.97 -1.03
C ASP A 83 26.35 0.70 -0.83
N ILE A 84 25.77 -0.28 -0.12
CA ILE A 84 26.47 -1.53 0.21
C ILE A 84 26.78 -2.39 -1.03
N GLY A 85 26.02 -2.24 -2.11
CA GLY A 85 26.20 -2.94 -3.38
C GLY A 85 25.12 -3.96 -3.70
N ASP A 86 25.19 -4.47 -4.96
CA ASP A 86 24.21 -5.40 -5.55
C ASP A 86 24.43 -6.84 -5.08
N TYR A 87 23.36 -7.64 -5.06
CA TYR A 87 23.31 -9.12 -4.93
C TYR A 87 23.88 -9.71 -3.62
N LEU A 88 24.06 -8.91 -2.58
CA LEU A 88 24.67 -9.38 -1.33
C LEU A 88 23.65 -10.12 -0.46
N SER A 89 24.04 -11.29 0.05
CA SER A 89 23.33 -11.98 1.11
C SER A 89 23.37 -11.19 2.43
N ARG A 90 22.56 -11.59 3.38
CA ARG A 90 22.55 -10.99 4.71
C ARG A 90 23.94 -11.08 5.38
N GLU A 91 24.55 -12.24 5.30
CA GLU A 91 25.88 -12.53 5.88
C GLU A 91 26.96 -11.66 5.24
N GLU A 92 27.00 -11.60 3.90
CA GLU A 92 27.97 -10.75 3.16
C GLU A 92 27.81 -9.25 3.50
N LYS A 93 26.56 -8.78 3.71
CA LYS A 93 26.30 -7.41 4.15
C LYS A 93 26.85 -7.13 5.54
N LEU A 94 26.64 -8.06 6.49
CA LEU A 94 27.13 -7.93 7.86
C LEU A 94 28.66 -7.98 7.93
N GLU A 95 29.30 -8.90 7.22
CA GLU A 95 30.76 -8.98 7.10
C GLU A 95 31.34 -7.68 6.51
N LYS A 96 30.69 -7.14 5.48
CA LYS A 96 31.12 -5.87 4.87
C LYS A 96 31.01 -4.69 5.84
N ILE A 97 29.93 -4.61 6.61
CA ILE A 97 29.75 -3.58 7.65
C ILE A 97 30.85 -3.72 8.72
N GLU A 98 31.12 -4.93 9.18
CA GLU A 98 32.16 -5.22 10.18
C GLU A 98 33.55 -4.83 9.66
N SER A 99 33.82 -5.11 8.38
CA SER A 99 35.13 -4.79 7.77
C SER A 99 35.47 -3.30 7.74
N PHE A 100 34.45 -2.43 7.73
CA PHE A 100 34.67 -0.98 7.78
C PHE A 100 35.07 -0.48 9.16
N ALA A 101 34.77 -1.18 10.21
CA ALA A 101 35.05 -0.87 11.61
C ALA A 101 34.54 0.50 12.09
N SER A 102 34.57 1.53 11.23
CA SER A 102 34.10 2.90 11.52
C SER A 102 33.73 3.64 10.23
N VAL A 103 33.13 4.82 10.36
CA VAL A 103 32.85 5.74 9.24
C VAL A 103 34.11 6.07 8.43
N ALA A 104 35.26 6.19 9.11
CA ALA A 104 36.54 6.48 8.45
C ALA A 104 37.06 5.29 7.62
N GLY A 105 36.61 4.08 7.90
CA GLY A 105 36.98 2.88 7.12
C GLY A 105 36.21 2.75 5.79
N VAL A 106 35.17 3.52 5.59
CA VAL A 106 34.41 3.54 4.34
C VAL A 106 35.13 4.48 3.34
N ALA A 107 35.82 3.88 2.38
CA ALA A 107 36.69 4.62 1.46
C ALA A 107 35.94 5.48 0.42
N ASN A 108 34.73 5.14 0.06
CA ASN A 108 34.01 5.69 -1.10
C ASN A 108 32.66 6.33 -0.68
N TRP A 109 32.73 7.38 0.11
CA TRP A 109 31.57 8.23 0.36
C TRP A 109 31.24 9.07 -0.86
N GLN A 110 30.02 9.00 -1.34
CA GLN A 110 29.50 9.89 -2.37
C GLN A 110 28.91 11.13 -1.70
N ALA A 111 29.43 12.31 -2.02
CA ALA A 111 28.78 13.55 -1.60
C ALA A 111 27.49 13.75 -2.37
N ILE A 112 26.42 14.06 -1.65
CA ILE A 112 25.10 14.36 -2.20
C ILE A 112 24.83 15.85 -2.11
N THR A 113 24.46 16.45 -3.24
CA THR A 113 23.92 17.80 -3.28
C THR A 113 22.39 17.68 -3.50
N PRO A 114 21.57 18.05 -2.51
CA PRO A 114 20.13 18.07 -2.69
C PRO A 114 19.70 19.00 -3.82
N ASP A 115 18.60 18.68 -4.50
CA ASP A 115 17.95 19.60 -5.43
C ASP A 115 17.11 20.67 -4.68
N ASP A 116 16.44 21.56 -5.41
CA ASP A 116 15.60 22.62 -4.86
C ASP A 116 14.39 22.07 -4.06
N HIS A 117 13.98 20.82 -4.34
CA HIS A 117 12.96 20.11 -3.58
C HIS A 117 13.50 19.50 -2.29
N GLY A 118 14.81 19.41 -2.13
CA GLY A 118 15.48 18.72 -1.03
C GLY A 118 15.58 17.20 -1.25
N ASP A 119 15.51 16.74 -2.49
CA ASP A 119 15.68 15.33 -2.81
C ASP A 119 17.18 14.98 -2.85
N TRP A 120 17.55 13.92 -2.11
CA TRP A 120 18.94 13.46 -2.02
C TRP A 120 19.28 12.47 -3.12
N LEU A 121 18.43 11.46 -3.29
CA LEU A 121 18.54 10.43 -4.31
C LEU A 121 17.30 10.48 -5.20
N LYS A 122 17.43 10.07 -6.46
CA LYS A 122 16.31 10.10 -7.44
C LYS A 122 15.64 11.46 -7.49
N GLN A 123 16.44 12.49 -7.69
CA GLN A 123 15.99 13.87 -7.82
C GLN A 123 14.89 13.98 -8.85
N ARG A 124 13.89 14.82 -8.59
CA ARG A 124 12.72 14.99 -9.45
C ARG A 124 13.12 15.59 -10.78
N ASP A 125 12.47 15.09 -11.81
CA ASP A 125 12.54 15.69 -13.13
C ASP A 125 11.36 16.65 -13.30
N ASP A 126 11.62 17.95 -13.34
CA ASP A 126 10.59 18.99 -13.43
C ASP A 126 9.87 18.99 -14.78
N SER A 127 10.44 18.35 -15.82
CA SER A 127 9.77 18.16 -17.12
C SER A 127 8.45 17.42 -17.00
N PHE A 128 8.23 16.66 -15.90
CA PHE A 128 6.94 16.02 -15.62
C PHE A 128 5.77 17.03 -15.57
N GLY A 129 6.03 18.26 -15.13
CA GLY A 129 5.04 19.35 -15.11
C GLY A 129 4.54 19.80 -16.47
N GLU A 130 5.27 19.50 -17.54
CA GLU A 130 4.91 19.84 -18.93
C GLU A 130 3.92 18.84 -19.56
N PHE A 131 3.75 17.66 -18.96
CA PHE A 131 2.83 16.66 -19.47
C PHE A 131 1.38 16.96 -19.07
N ILE A 132 0.47 16.66 -20.00
CA ILE A 132 -0.96 16.67 -19.69
C ILE A 132 -1.26 15.59 -18.67
N VAL A 133 -1.86 15.94 -17.54
CA VAL A 133 -2.23 14.98 -16.51
C VAL A 133 -3.30 14.01 -17.02
N LEU A 134 -3.17 12.73 -16.64
CA LEU A 134 -4.15 11.71 -17.02
C LEU A 134 -5.54 12.03 -16.47
N GLY A 135 -5.61 12.53 -15.24
CA GLY A 135 -6.87 12.93 -14.62
C GLY A 135 -6.60 13.71 -13.32
N ASP A 136 -7.42 14.72 -13.08
CA ASP A 136 -7.43 15.50 -11.85
C ASP A 136 -8.89 15.72 -11.42
N LYS A 137 -9.19 15.43 -10.15
CA LYS A 137 -10.53 15.60 -9.56
C LYS A 137 -10.81 17.03 -9.11
N LYS A 138 -9.78 17.84 -8.92
CA LYS A 138 -9.88 19.14 -8.25
C LYS A 138 -9.46 20.32 -9.12
N GLY A 139 -8.62 20.07 -10.12
CA GLY A 139 -8.06 21.13 -10.96
C GLY A 139 -8.86 21.34 -12.24
N ASP A 140 -8.79 22.58 -12.75
CA ASP A 140 -9.36 22.99 -14.04
C ASP A 140 -8.35 22.91 -15.20
N ALA A 141 -7.12 22.42 -14.92
CA ALA A 141 -6.10 22.25 -15.94
C ALA A 141 -6.52 21.20 -16.99
N ALA A 142 -5.94 21.31 -18.20
CA ALA A 142 -6.15 20.33 -19.25
C ALA A 142 -5.79 18.91 -18.75
N LYS A 143 -6.70 17.96 -18.96
CA LYS A 143 -6.55 16.56 -18.54
C LYS A 143 -7.04 15.63 -19.64
N LEU A 144 -6.48 14.43 -19.65
CA LEU A 144 -6.83 13.44 -20.68
C LEU A 144 -8.18 12.78 -20.41
N PHE A 145 -8.49 12.48 -19.13
CA PHE A 145 -9.74 11.85 -18.71
C PHE A 145 -10.47 12.67 -17.65
N ASP A 146 -11.75 12.93 -17.89
CA ASP A 146 -12.63 13.56 -16.90
C ASP A 146 -13.11 12.59 -15.83
N ASN A 147 -13.17 11.30 -16.16
CA ASN A 147 -13.61 10.27 -15.26
C ASN A 147 -12.58 9.14 -15.20
N PHE A 148 -12.13 8.85 -13.99
CA PHE A 148 -11.20 7.76 -13.71
C PHE A 148 -11.51 7.15 -12.34
N SER A 149 -11.14 5.90 -12.17
CA SER A 149 -11.46 5.13 -10.98
C SER A 149 -10.37 4.11 -10.67
N LEU A 150 -10.15 3.85 -9.40
CA LEU A 150 -9.62 2.57 -8.98
C LEU A 150 -10.63 1.47 -9.32
N GLY A 151 -10.15 0.25 -9.53
CA GLY A 151 -11.00 -0.94 -9.72
C GLY A 151 -11.86 -1.26 -8.49
N VAL A 152 -12.68 -2.27 -8.61
CA VAL A 152 -13.49 -2.76 -7.49
C VAL A 152 -12.58 -3.35 -6.42
N VAL A 153 -12.77 -2.92 -5.17
CA VAL A 153 -12.10 -3.49 -4.01
C VAL A 153 -13.09 -4.36 -3.26
N THR A 154 -12.89 -5.66 -3.29
CA THR A 154 -13.76 -6.61 -2.59
C THR A 154 -13.31 -6.88 -1.16
N ASN A 155 -12.00 -6.87 -0.89
CA ASN A 155 -11.34 -7.39 0.32
C ASN A 155 -11.77 -8.82 0.69
N ARG A 156 -12.36 -9.53 -0.31
CA ARG A 156 -12.85 -10.91 -0.20
C ARG A 156 -12.82 -11.64 -1.53
N ASP A 157 -11.76 -11.48 -2.29
CA ASP A 157 -11.67 -12.01 -3.66
C ASP A 157 -12.01 -13.51 -3.75
N ALA A 158 -11.58 -14.31 -2.77
CA ALA A 158 -11.89 -15.74 -2.71
C ALA A 158 -13.42 -16.05 -2.66
N TRP A 159 -14.22 -15.11 -2.20
CA TRP A 159 -15.69 -15.22 -2.15
C TRP A 159 -16.35 -14.53 -3.35
N ALA A 160 -15.91 -13.32 -3.67
CA ALA A 160 -16.56 -12.43 -4.62
C ALA A 160 -16.12 -12.65 -6.08
N TYR A 161 -15.04 -13.40 -6.34
CA TYR A 161 -14.58 -13.77 -7.68
C TYR A 161 -14.54 -15.29 -7.87
N ASN A 162 -14.90 -15.74 -9.06
CA ASN A 162 -14.72 -17.14 -9.46
C ASN A 162 -14.68 -17.28 -10.99
N THR A 163 -13.99 -18.29 -11.49
CA THR A 163 -13.99 -18.63 -12.91
C THR A 163 -15.31 -19.30 -13.35
N SER A 164 -16.05 -19.90 -12.40
CA SER A 164 -17.36 -20.51 -12.61
C SER A 164 -18.46 -19.65 -12.01
N GLN A 165 -19.43 -19.24 -12.83
CA GLN A 165 -20.59 -18.47 -12.40
C GLN A 165 -21.41 -19.22 -11.33
N ASN A 166 -21.70 -20.49 -11.54
CA ASN A 166 -22.48 -21.31 -10.59
C ASN A 166 -21.77 -21.48 -9.24
N LYS A 167 -20.43 -21.62 -9.24
CA LYS A 167 -19.67 -21.68 -7.99
C LYS A 167 -19.68 -20.34 -7.25
N LEU A 168 -19.56 -19.23 -7.99
CA LEU A 168 -19.67 -17.89 -7.40
C LEU A 168 -21.05 -17.69 -6.76
N GLU A 169 -22.12 -18.04 -7.47
CA GLU A 169 -23.48 -18.00 -6.96
C GLU A 169 -23.61 -18.79 -5.65
N GLY A 170 -23.19 -20.06 -5.65
CA GLY A 170 -23.21 -20.90 -4.47
C GLY A 170 -22.44 -20.33 -3.28
N ASN A 171 -21.26 -19.77 -3.52
CA ASN A 171 -20.46 -19.11 -2.51
C ASN A 171 -21.21 -17.91 -1.90
N MET A 172 -21.75 -17.04 -2.75
CA MET A 172 -22.42 -15.82 -2.29
C MET A 172 -23.74 -16.14 -1.56
N VAL A 173 -24.55 -17.07 -2.06
CA VAL A 173 -25.78 -17.53 -1.38
C VAL A 173 -25.43 -18.09 0.00
N SER A 174 -24.43 -18.95 0.10
CA SER A 174 -23.99 -19.55 1.36
C SER A 174 -23.50 -18.49 2.36
N MET A 175 -22.66 -17.55 1.90
CA MET A 175 -22.14 -16.48 2.73
C MET A 175 -23.24 -15.54 3.25
N ILE A 176 -24.19 -15.17 2.39
CA ILE A 176 -25.32 -14.30 2.74
C ILE A 176 -26.23 -15.01 3.74
N ALA A 177 -26.54 -16.28 3.53
CA ALA A 177 -27.34 -17.07 4.48
C ALA A 177 -26.67 -17.14 5.86
N PHE A 178 -25.36 -17.38 5.89
CA PHE A 178 -24.60 -17.38 7.14
C PHE A 178 -24.62 -16.01 7.83
N TYR A 179 -24.40 -14.93 7.09
CA TYR A 179 -24.46 -13.56 7.62
C TYR A 179 -25.83 -13.27 8.26
N ASN A 180 -26.93 -13.60 7.56
CA ASN A 180 -28.28 -13.34 8.06
C ASN A 180 -28.61 -14.21 9.30
N ALA A 181 -28.12 -15.45 9.35
CA ALA A 181 -28.24 -16.31 10.53
C ALA A 181 -27.52 -15.73 11.76
N GLU A 182 -26.28 -15.22 11.55
CA GLU A 182 -25.53 -14.54 12.59
C GLU A 182 -26.20 -13.24 13.05
N LEU A 183 -26.76 -12.47 12.12
CA LEU A 183 -27.50 -11.25 12.44
C LEU A 183 -28.76 -11.57 13.26
N ALA A 184 -29.51 -12.59 12.88
CA ALA A 184 -30.68 -13.05 13.65
C ALA A 184 -30.27 -13.56 15.04
N ARG A 185 -29.17 -14.30 15.16
CA ARG A 185 -28.59 -14.72 16.45
C ARG A 185 -28.21 -13.53 17.32
N PHE A 186 -27.54 -12.52 16.74
CA PHE A 186 -27.16 -11.30 17.44
C PHE A 186 -28.38 -10.51 17.94
N ASN A 187 -29.40 -10.33 17.09
CA ASN A 187 -30.61 -9.59 17.44
C ASN A 187 -31.41 -10.26 18.58
N ARG A 188 -31.42 -11.61 18.65
CA ARG A 188 -32.02 -12.33 19.78
C ARG A 188 -31.25 -12.14 21.08
N THR A 189 -29.92 -12.11 21.01
CA THR A 189 -29.06 -11.94 22.19
C THR A 189 -29.05 -10.49 22.69
N TYR A 190 -29.13 -9.53 21.78
CA TYR A 190 -29.05 -8.11 22.07
C TYR A 190 -30.18 -7.30 21.41
N PRO A 191 -31.40 -7.43 21.87
CA PRO A 191 -32.59 -6.86 21.19
C PRO A 191 -32.67 -5.34 21.21
N SER A 192 -31.93 -4.66 22.11
CA SER A 192 -32.09 -3.22 22.37
C SER A 192 -30.82 -2.40 22.22
N LEU A 193 -29.74 -2.96 21.64
CA LEU A 193 -28.51 -2.21 21.44
C LEU A 193 -28.64 -1.20 20.30
N ASP A 194 -28.16 0.03 20.53
CA ASP A 194 -27.96 1.02 19.48
C ASP A 194 -26.79 0.63 18.57
N LYS A 195 -26.64 1.35 17.45
CA LYS A 195 -25.59 1.06 16.46
C LYS A 195 -24.17 1.02 17.05
N LYS A 196 -23.83 1.97 17.94
CA LYS A 196 -22.49 2.07 18.51
C LYS A 196 -22.20 0.92 19.48
N ALA A 197 -23.16 0.57 20.31
CA ALA A 197 -23.08 -0.59 21.20
C ALA A 197 -22.99 -1.91 20.40
N ARG A 198 -23.72 -2.02 19.29
CA ARG A 198 -23.63 -3.17 18.38
C ARG A 198 -22.24 -3.29 17.76
N GLU A 199 -21.64 -2.19 17.29
CA GLU A 199 -20.25 -2.18 16.75
C GLU A 199 -19.23 -2.69 17.80
N THR A 200 -19.40 -2.33 19.05
CA THR A 200 -18.53 -2.79 20.14
C THR A 200 -18.73 -4.28 20.46
N ALA A 201 -19.98 -4.72 20.56
CA ALA A 201 -20.31 -6.09 20.91
C ALA A 201 -19.98 -7.11 19.80
N LEU A 202 -20.03 -6.67 18.54
CA LEU A 202 -19.84 -7.49 17.35
C LEU A 202 -18.51 -8.24 17.36
N GLY A 203 -17.40 -7.57 17.76
CA GLY A 203 -16.06 -8.14 17.69
C GLY A 203 -15.86 -9.46 18.45
N ASN A 204 -16.58 -9.63 19.57
CA ASN A 204 -16.52 -10.82 20.42
C ASN A 204 -17.67 -11.81 20.16
N PHE A 205 -18.62 -11.46 19.33
CA PHE A 205 -19.83 -12.25 19.12
C PHE A 205 -19.82 -13.08 17.84
N ILE A 206 -19.37 -12.50 16.73
CA ILE A 206 -19.45 -13.13 15.41
C ILE A 206 -18.53 -14.33 15.27
N ASP A 207 -19.00 -15.35 14.57
CA ASP A 207 -18.12 -16.44 14.12
C ASP A 207 -17.22 -15.93 12.99
N THR A 208 -15.90 -15.96 13.23
CA THR A 208 -14.88 -15.46 12.31
C THR A 208 -14.28 -16.53 11.41
N ASN A 209 -14.90 -17.74 11.35
CA ASN A 209 -14.42 -18.82 10.48
C ASN A 209 -14.39 -18.35 8.99
N PRO A 210 -13.20 -18.24 8.35
CA PRO A 210 -13.08 -17.76 6.99
C PRO A 210 -13.69 -18.68 5.93
N GLU A 211 -13.96 -19.94 6.27
CA GLU A 211 -14.66 -20.89 5.41
C GLU A 211 -16.15 -20.60 5.28
N ARG A 212 -16.72 -19.79 6.18
CA ARG A 212 -18.14 -19.45 6.20
C ARG A 212 -18.41 -18.04 5.69
N ILE A 213 -17.53 -17.10 6.03
CA ILE A 213 -17.70 -15.70 5.68
C ILE A 213 -16.36 -14.94 5.74
N SER A 214 -16.24 -13.92 4.91
CA SER A 214 -15.18 -12.91 5.05
C SER A 214 -15.77 -11.63 5.65
N TRP A 215 -15.45 -11.34 6.91
CA TRP A 215 -15.87 -10.14 7.63
C TRP A 215 -15.01 -8.92 7.23
N THR A 216 -15.36 -8.25 6.17
CA THR A 216 -14.75 -6.97 5.82
C THR A 216 -15.34 -5.82 6.64
N HIS A 217 -14.69 -4.67 6.58
CA HIS A 217 -15.19 -3.49 7.30
C HIS A 217 -16.62 -3.12 6.89
N ASN A 218 -16.90 -3.12 5.58
CA ASN A 218 -18.23 -2.77 5.07
C ASN A 218 -19.31 -3.74 5.55
N VAL A 219 -19.06 -5.06 5.54
CA VAL A 219 -20.02 -6.06 6.02
C VAL A 219 -20.27 -5.95 7.51
N LYS A 220 -19.23 -5.66 8.31
CA LYS A 220 -19.40 -5.38 9.74
C LYS A 220 -20.24 -4.12 9.99
N GLN A 221 -20.09 -3.11 9.15
CA GLN A 221 -20.92 -1.89 9.20
C GLN A 221 -22.40 -2.18 8.89
N GLU A 222 -22.69 -2.98 7.85
CA GLU A 222 -24.08 -3.37 7.53
C GLU A 222 -24.68 -4.20 8.65
N PHE A 223 -23.90 -5.10 9.26
CA PHE A 223 -24.32 -5.89 10.42
C PHE A 223 -24.66 -5.00 11.64
N ALA A 224 -23.80 -4.04 11.95
CA ALA A 224 -24.05 -3.10 13.05
C ALA A 224 -25.31 -2.25 12.84
N LYS A 225 -25.64 -1.94 11.57
CA LYS A 225 -26.89 -1.27 11.19
C LYS A 225 -28.13 -2.21 11.31
N GLY A 226 -27.93 -3.50 11.55
CA GLY A 226 -29.02 -4.48 11.61
C GLY A 226 -29.64 -4.82 10.25
N ARG A 227 -28.91 -4.61 9.16
CA ARG A 227 -29.41 -4.83 7.81
C ARG A 227 -29.21 -6.27 7.36
N GLU A 228 -30.26 -6.90 6.90
CA GLU A 228 -30.19 -8.16 6.19
C GLU A 228 -29.59 -7.95 4.79
N LEU A 229 -28.94 -8.99 4.29
CA LEU A 229 -28.41 -9.05 2.93
C LEU A 229 -29.28 -9.98 2.09
N ALA A 230 -29.50 -9.60 0.84
CA ALA A 230 -30.18 -10.43 -0.14
C ALA A 230 -29.23 -10.82 -1.27
N PHE A 231 -29.39 -12.03 -1.79
CA PHE A 231 -28.72 -12.43 -3.01
C PHE A 231 -29.42 -11.83 -4.23
N GLU A 232 -28.65 -11.22 -5.11
CA GLU A 232 -29.11 -10.61 -6.35
C GLU A 232 -28.38 -11.27 -7.52
N GLY A 233 -29.07 -12.11 -8.31
CA GLY A 233 -28.47 -12.85 -9.43
C GLY A 233 -27.84 -11.92 -10.48
N ASP A 234 -28.48 -10.79 -10.75
CA ASP A 234 -28.01 -9.78 -11.71
C ASP A 234 -26.72 -9.06 -11.27
N SER A 235 -26.31 -9.23 -10.00
CA SER A 235 -25.03 -8.75 -9.49
C SER A 235 -23.83 -9.58 -9.93
N ILE A 236 -24.04 -10.74 -10.57
CA ILE A 236 -22.96 -11.54 -11.13
C ILE A 236 -22.59 -11.01 -12.53
N VAL A 237 -21.44 -10.38 -12.65
CA VAL A 237 -20.97 -9.73 -13.87
C VAL A 237 -19.60 -10.25 -14.30
N PRO A 238 -19.27 -10.25 -15.62
CA PRO A 238 -17.92 -10.53 -16.07
C PRO A 238 -17.00 -9.37 -15.65
N SER A 239 -15.82 -9.70 -15.17
CA SER A 239 -14.82 -8.71 -14.73
C SER A 239 -13.42 -9.07 -15.18
N LEU A 240 -12.61 -8.08 -15.50
CA LEU A 240 -11.17 -8.24 -15.69
C LEU A 240 -10.52 -8.28 -14.30
N TYR A 241 -10.22 -9.49 -13.83
CA TYR A 241 -9.65 -9.70 -12.47
C TYR A 241 -8.17 -9.33 -12.39
N ARG A 242 -7.43 -9.67 -13.43
CA ARG A 242 -6.01 -9.35 -13.61
C ARG A 242 -5.80 -8.97 -15.08
N PRO A 243 -4.72 -8.31 -15.45
CA PRO A 243 -4.38 -8.15 -16.85
C PRO A 243 -4.48 -9.52 -17.57
N PHE A 244 -5.25 -9.58 -18.64
CA PHE A 244 -5.48 -10.80 -19.45
C PHE A 244 -6.28 -11.94 -18.79
N THR A 245 -6.85 -11.75 -17.58
CA THR A 245 -7.63 -12.78 -16.89
C THR A 245 -9.03 -12.29 -16.58
N LYS A 246 -10.05 -12.90 -17.18
CA LYS A 246 -11.46 -12.63 -16.87
C LYS A 246 -12.00 -13.64 -15.86
N GLN A 247 -12.80 -13.16 -14.92
CA GLN A 247 -13.57 -13.96 -13.97
C GLN A 247 -14.96 -13.38 -13.81
N TRP A 248 -15.85 -14.13 -13.17
CA TRP A 248 -17.13 -13.64 -12.69
C TRP A 248 -16.92 -12.93 -11.35
N LEU A 249 -17.51 -11.75 -11.19
CA LEU A 249 -17.51 -10.93 -9.98
C LEU A 249 -18.95 -10.80 -9.47
N TYR A 250 -19.15 -10.99 -8.18
CA TYR A 250 -20.37 -10.54 -7.52
C TYR A 250 -20.25 -9.04 -7.22
N TYR A 251 -20.83 -8.22 -8.08
CA TYR A 251 -20.75 -6.77 -8.01
C TYR A 251 -21.94 -6.19 -7.25
N ASN A 252 -21.78 -6.03 -5.94
CA ASN A 252 -22.83 -5.53 -5.06
C ASN A 252 -22.22 -4.54 -4.06
N ARG A 253 -22.83 -3.37 -3.91
CA ARG A 253 -22.30 -2.28 -3.08
C ARG A 253 -22.20 -2.63 -1.60
N GLN A 254 -23.09 -3.45 -1.07
CA GLN A 254 -23.08 -3.84 0.34
C GLN A 254 -21.97 -4.86 0.62
N LEU A 255 -21.65 -5.69 -0.38
CA LEU A 255 -20.72 -6.79 -0.27
C LEU A 255 -19.34 -6.50 -0.83
N ASN A 256 -19.15 -5.44 -1.62
CA ASN A 256 -17.83 -4.97 -2.03
C ASN A 256 -17.38 -3.83 -1.12
N GLU A 257 -16.12 -3.82 -0.74
CA GLU A 257 -15.58 -2.81 0.19
C GLU A 257 -15.59 -1.41 -0.44
N ARG A 258 -15.23 -1.31 -1.73
CA ARG A 258 -15.30 -0.08 -2.51
C ARG A 258 -15.66 -0.38 -3.97
N VAL A 259 -16.56 0.38 -4.52
CA VAL A 259 -16.93 0.31 -5.95
C VAL A 259 -16.49 1.57 -6.72
N TYR A 260 -16.04 2.60 -6.00
CA TYR A 260 -15.56 3.88 -6.52
C TYR A 260 -16.45 4.46 -7.64
N GLN A 261 -15.87 4.84 -8.79
CA GLN A 261 -16.59 5.40 -9.93
C GLN A 261 -17.07 4.35 -10.93
N MET A 262 -16.91 3.05 -10.63
CA MET A 262 -17.31 1.97 -11.54
C MET A 262 -18.77 2.07 -11.98
N PRO A 263 -19.77 2.43 -11.13
CA PRO A 263 -21.14 2.61 -11.59
C PRO A 263 -21.34 3.75 -12.59
N ARG A 264 -20.43 4.72 -12.61
CA ARG A 264 -20.44 5.82 -13.58
C ARG A 264 -19.76 5.44 -14.89
N ILE A 265 -18.72 4.61 -14.81
CA ILE A 265 -18.00 4.12 -15.99
C ILE A 265 -18.80 3.03 -16.68
N PHE A 266 -19.40 2.11 -15.92
CA PHE A 266 -20.24 1.01 -16.37
C PHE A 266 -21.60 1.09 -15.65
N PRO A 267 -22.56 1.86 -16.16
CA PRO A 267 -23.85 2.06 -15.50
C PRO A 267 -24.72 0.81 -15.46
N ALA A 268 -24.49 -0.13 -16.37
CA ALA A 268 -25.13 -1.44 -16.38
C ALA A 268 -24.17 -2.51 -16.92
N ALA A 269 -24.43 -3.78 -16.57
CA ALA A 269 -23.70 -4.91 -17.14
C ALA A 269 -23.94 -4.98 -18.66
N GLY A 270 -22.85 -5.20 -19.41
CA GLY A 270 -22.90 -5.32 -20.89
C GLY A 270 -22.94 -3.99 -21.65
N VAL A 271 -22.93 -2.85 -20.97
CA VAL A 271 -22.74 -1.55 -21.63
C VAL A 271 -21.34 -1.48 -22.20
N GLU A 272 -21.25 -1.25 -23.51
CA GLU A 272 -19.98 -1.01 -24.18
C GLU A 272 -19.37 0.32 -23.72
N ASN A 273 -18.11 0.31 -23.36
CA ASN A 273 -17.34 1.49 -23.07
C ASN A 273 -15.87 1.24 -23.42
N LEU A 274 -15.19 2.28 -23.88
CA LEU A 274 -13.77 2.25 -24.11
C LEU A 274 -13.05 2.77 -22.88
N VAL A 275 -12.27 1.92 -22.23
CA VAL A 275 -11.48 2.26 -21.05
C VAL A 275 -10.02 1.90 -21.25
N ILE A 276 -9.13 2.67 -20.63
CA ILE A 276 -7.71 2.34 -20.53
C ILE A 276 -7.46 1.91 -19.09
N GLN A 277 -6.91 0.72 -18.93
CA GLN A 277 -6.48 0.20 -17.63
C GLN A 277 -4.96 0.19 -17.57
N PHE A 278 -4.41 0.66 -16.46
CA PHE A 278 -2.98 0.57 -16.14
C PHE A 278 -2.81 0.30 -14.64
N ASP A 279 -1.70 -0.36 -14.31
CA ASP A 279 -1.29 -0.68 -12.93
C ASP A 279 -0.26 0.33 -12.42
#